data_6f57d4e5a1ecb9f754b0a005b7825d74
#
_entry.id   6f57d4e5a1ecb9f754b0a005b7825d74
#
_cell.length_a   1.000
_cell.length_b   1.000
_cell.length_c   1.000
_cell.angle_alpha   90.00
_cell.angle_beta   90.00
_cell.angle_gamma   90.00
#
_symmetry.space_group_name_H-M   'P 1'
#
loop_
_entity.id
_entity.type
_entity.pdbx_description
1 polymer ?
#
loop_
_entity_poly.entity_id
_entity_poly.type
_entity_poly.pdbx_seq_one_letter_code
_entity_poly.pdbx_strand_id
1 'polypeptide(L)'
;MAAAPASSSVMLEELTSTELRSRIDHGATTVLVPIGGVEQSGPYIALGKHNVRAGLLARQIAQKLGNTIVAPVVSYVPEGAIAPPAGHMRFAGTISIPAAAFEAVLEGAAASLRQHGFRDIIFLGDHGGYQKNEQNVANKLNRVWGKAATAKDARAYALLDYYDITQSAYIAELQKRGHSSAEIGLHAGLADAALMLATDPSLVRSEAMAHGPKPGVADGVRGDATRATAELGQIGIKLQVDTSVAAIRQLLQRTK
;
A
#
# COMPACT_ATOMS: atom_id res chain seq x y z
N MET A 1 -19.90 -34.62 11.52
CA MET A 1 -19.29 -33.32 11.92
C MET A 1 -19.73 -32.29 10.91
N ALA A 2 -20.42 -31.23 11.34
CA ALA A 2 -20.73 -30.12 10.45
C ALA A 2 -19.41 -29.42 10.07
N ALA A 3 -19.19 -29.17 8.77
CA ALA A 3 -18.05 -28.38 8.32
C ALA A 3 -18.13 -27.00 8.95
N ALA A 4 -17.01 -26.50 9.47
CA ALA A 4 -16.94 -25.12 9.93
C ALA A 4 -17.35 -24.18 8.79
N PRO A 5 -18.07 -23.09 9.08
CA PRO A 5 -18.44 -22.15 8.02
C PRO A 5 -17.17 -21.61 7.35
N ALA A 6 -17.18 -21.55 6.01
CA ALA A 6 -16.06 -21.03 5.24
C ALA A 6 -15.75 -19.59 5.67
N SER A 7 -14.46 -19.26 5.83
CA SER A 7 -14.04 -17.92 6.21
C SER A 7 -14.55 -16.87 5.22
N SER A 8 -15.13 -15.78 5.71
CA SER A 8 -15.55 -14.63 4.90
C SER A 8 -14.39 -13.64 4.64
N SER A 9 -13.20 -13.92 5.19
CA SER A 9 -12.05 -13.01 5.05
C SER A 9 -11.62 -12.83 3.60
N VAL A 10 -11.22 -11.63 3.24
CA VAL A 10 -10.56 -11.31 1.96
C VAL A 10 -9.04 -11.47 2.03
N MET A 11 -8.47 -11.67 3.23
CA MET A 11 -7.03 -11.81 3.43
C MET A 11 -6.58 -13.23 3.15
N LEU A 12 -5.63 -13.40 2.24
CA LEU A 12 -5.10 -14.72 1.85
C LEU A 12 -4.53 -15.48 3.05
N GLU A 13 -3.85 -14.79 3.95
CA GLU A 13 -3.24 -15.37 5.16
C GLU A 13 -4.26 -15.91 6.18
N GLU A 14 -5.51 -15.54 6.07
CA GLU A 14 -6.61 -15.99 6.93
C GLU A 14 -7.42 -17.14 6.29
N LEU A 15 -7.03 -17.60 5.09
CA LEU A 15 -7.69 -18.69 4.36
C LEU A 15 -6.85 -19.95 4.35
N THR A 16 -7.51 -21.08 4.44
CA THR A 16 -6.88 -22.38 4.10
C THR A 16 -6.74 -22.51 2.59
N SER A 17 -5.87 -23.40 2.12
CA SER A 17 -5.68 -23.67 0.69
C SER A 17 -6.96 -24.15 0.00
N THR A 18 -7.80 -24.90 0.71
CA THR A 18 -9.08 -25.39 0.21
C THR A 18 -10.11 -24.26 0.05
N GLU A 19 -10.19 -23.36 1.03
CA GLU A 19 -11.06 -22.16 0.96
C GLU A 19 -10.63 -21.25 -0.18
N LEU A 20 -9.32 -21.00 -0.32
CA LEU A 20 -8.81 -20.18 -1.41
C LEU A 20 -9.12 -20.81 -2.77
N ARG A 21 -8.90 -22.12 -2.93
CA ARG A 21 -9.24 -22.86 -4.17
C ARG A 21 -10.71 -22.68 -4.52
N SER A 22 -11.59 -22.91 -3.54
CA SER A 22 -13.04 -22.74 -3.73
C SER A 22 -13.39 -21.31 -4.19
N ARG A 23 -12.77 -20.29 -3.60
CA ARG A 23 -13.02 -18.90 -3.98
C ARG A 23 -12.58 -18.59 -5.40
N ILE A 24 -11.40 -19.05 -5.81
CA ILE A 24 -10.90 -18.87 -7.19
C ILE A 24 -11.84 -19.56 -8.17
N ASP A 25 -12.28 -20.77 -7.88
CA ASP A 25 -13.19 -21.54 -8.73
C ASP A 25 -14.58 -20.87 -8.85
N HIS A 26 -14.98 -20.07 -7.83
CA HIS A 26 -16.20 -19.25 -7.84
C HIS A 26 -15.96 -17.79 -8.33
N GLY A 27 -14.82 -17.54 -8.99
CA GLY A 27 -14.56 -16.27 -9.70
C GLY A 27 -13.76 -15.23 -8.94
N ALA A 28 -13.19 -15.52 -7.75
CA ALA A 28 -12.28 -14.60 -7.07
C ALA A 28 -10.88 -14.66 -7.70
N THR A 29 -10.76 -14.15 -8.92
CA THR A 29 -9.53 -14.21 -9.73
C THR A 29 -8.71 -12.92 -9.72
N THR A 30 -9.14 -11.92 -8.98
CA THR A 30 -8.38 -10.67 -8.74
C THR A 30 -7.66 -10.75 -7.39
N VAL A 31 -6.39 -10.37 -7.36
CA VAL A 31 -5.61 -10.27 -6.12
C VAL A 31 -4.90 -8.93 -6.01
N LEU A 32 -5.01 -8.32 -4.84
CA LEU A 32 -4.26 -7.11 -4.47
C LEU A 32 -2.99 -7.54 -3.75
N VAL A 33 -1.86 -6.98 -4.14
CA VAL A 33 -0.56 -7.17 -3.49
C VAL A 33 -0.19 -5.82 -2.84
N PRO A 34 -0.52 -5.62 -1.56
CA PRO A 34 -0.17 -4.40 -0.86
C PRO A 34 1.33 -4.35 -0.61
N ILE A 35 1.92 -3.17 -0.81
CA ILE A 35 3.35 -2.93 -0.63
C ILE A 35 3.50 -1.78 0.35
N GLY A 36 4.18 -2.04 1.45
CA GLY A 36 4.41 -1.08 2.52
C GLY A 36 5.85 -0.57 2.55
N GLY A 37 6.53 -0.89 3.62
CA GLY A 37 7.90 -0.48 3.92
C GLY A 37 8.08 -0.24 5.41
N VAL A 38 9.33 -0.25 5.84
CA VAL A 38 9.73 0.10 7.21
C VAL A 38 10.68 1.28 7.11
N GLU A 39 10.15 2.48 7.36
CA GLU A 39 10.94 3.71 7.28
C GLU A 39 10.77 4.61 8.51
N GLN A 40 11.78 5.40 8.79
CA GLN A 40 11.67 6.45 9.78
C GLN A 40 10.55 7.46 9.41
N SER A 41 9.82 7.94 10.40
CA SER A 41 8.76 8.93 10.22
C SER A 41 8.75 9.92 11.39
N GLY A 42 9.93 10.45 11.69
CA GLY A 42 10.16 11.32 12.82
C GLY A 42 9.97 10.61 14.17
N PRO A 43 9.91 11.38 15.27
CA PRO A 43 9.82 10.81 16.62
C PRO A 43 8.41 10.35 17.01
N TYR A 44 7.36 10.70 16.24
CA TYR A 44 5.98 10.55 16.68
C TYR A 44 5.18 9.48 15.91
N ILE A 45 5.66 9.00 14.78
CA ILE A 45 4.97 7.99 13.99
C ILE A 45 5.84 6.72 13.93
N ALA A 46 5.24 5.56 14.19
CA ALA A 46 5.94 4.29 14.19
C ALA A 46 6.48 3.92 12.80
N LEU A 47 7.59 3.18 12.78
CA LEU A 47 8.33 2.77 11.57
C LEU A 47 7.49 1.99 10.57
N GLY A 48 6.51 1.21 11.03
CA GLY A 48 5.68 0.33 10.22
C GLY A 48 4.42 0.99 9.62
N LYS A 49 4.33 2.32 9.59
CA LYS A 49 3.14 3.05 9.12
C LYS A 49 2.61 2.54 7.77
N HIS A 50 3.50 2.36 6.80
CA HIS A 50 3.14 1.93 5.46
C HIS A 50 2.59 0.50 5.42
N ASN A 51 3.16 -0.42 6.20
CA ASN A 51 2.69 -1.80 6.25
C ASN A 51 1.25 -1.89 6.77
N VAL A 52 0.96 -1.18 7.87
CA VAL A 52 -0.35 -1.20 8.50
C VAL A 52 -1.39 -0.54 7.61
N ARG A 53 -1.06 0.63 7.03
CA ARG A 53 -1.95 1.35 6.12
C ARG A 53 -2.22 0.56 4.83
N ALA A 54 -1.19 0.04 4.18
CA ALA A 54 -1.34 -0.76 2.96
C ALA A 54 -2.25 -1.98 3.17
N GLY A 55 -2.06 -2.71 4.28
CA GLY A 55 -2.89 -3.87 4.62
C GLY A 55 -4.35 -3.50 4.88
N LEU A 56 -4.59 -2.45 5.68
CA LEU A 56 -5.96 -1.97 5.97
C LEU A 56 -6.68 -1.52 4.69
N LEU A 57 -6.03 -0.68 3.88
CA LEU A 57 -6.65 -0.13 2.68
C LEU A 57 -6.90 -1.21 1.63
N ALA A 58 -5.96 -2.14 1.43
CA ALA A 58 -6.16 -3.27 0.54
C ALA A 58 -7.36 -4.13 0.96
N ARG A 59 -7.53 -4.38 2.27
CA ARG A 59 -8.72 -5.06 2.83
C ARG A 59 -10.01 -4.32 2.47
N GLN A 60 -10.07 -3.01 2.68
CA GLN A 60 -11.25 -2.19 2.38
C GLN A 60 -11.55 -2.15 0.87
N ILE A 61 -10.53 -2.03 0.04
CA ILE A 61 -10.66 -2.06 -1.43
C ILE A 61 -11.22 -3.42 -1.87
N ALA A 62 -10.64 -4.53 -1.39
CA ALA A 62 -11.09 -5.88 -1.73
C ALA A 62 -12.53 -6.15 -1.31
N GLN A 63 -12.94 -5.70 -0.12
CA GLN A 63 -14.32 -5.80 0.36
C GLN A 63 -15.31 -5.05 -0.53
N LYS A 64 -14.94 -3.85 -1.02
CA LYS A 64 -15.79 -3.07 -1.95
C LYS A 64 -15.82 -3.64 -3.37
N LEU A 65 -14.80 -4.35 -3.79
CA LEU A 65 -14.74 -5.02 -5.09
C LEU A 65 -15.53 -6.34 -5.10
N GLY A 66 -15.57 -7.05 -3.97
CA GLY A 66 -16.25 -8.33 -3.81
C GLY A 66 -15.33 -9.52 -4.09
N ASN A 67 -15.28 -10.02 -5.32
CA ASN A 67 -14.47 -11.20 -5.70
C ASN A 67 -12.96 -10.90 -5.80
N THR A 68 -12.38 -10.44 -4.71
CA THR A 68 -10.97 -9.99 -4.65
C THR A 68 -10.30 -10.50 -3.39
N ILE A 69 -9.09 -10.99 -3.50
CA ILE A 69 -8.26 -11.49 -2.40
C ILE A 69 -7.12 -10.50 -2.16
N VAL A 70 -6.64 -10.40 -0.93
CA VAL A 70 -5.48 -9.58 -0.54
C VAL A 70 -4.33 -10.50 -0.18
N ALA A 71 -3.22 -10.39 -0.88
CA ALA A 71 -1.97 -11.09 -0.57
C ALA A 71 -1.29 -10.49 0.68
N PRO A 72 -0.30 -11.17 1.28
CA PRO A 72 0.52 -10.63 2.35
C PRO A 72 1.17 -9.30 1.96
N VAL A 73 1.35 -8.40 2.95
CA VAL A 73 2.02 -7.11 2.72
C VAL A 73 3.50 -7.33 2.42
N VAL A 74 3.99 -6.76 1.33
CA VAL A 74 5.43 -6.72 1.02
C VAL A 74 6.06 -5.60 1.82
N SER A 75 6.82 -5.96 2.87
CA SER A 75 7.37 -5.01 3.85
C SER A 75 8.83 -4.63 3.60
N TYR A 76 9.56 -5.40 2.81
CA TYR A 76 10.96 -5.13 2.47
C TYR A 76 11.03 -4.49 1.09
N VAL A 77 11.37 -3.19 1.07
CA VAL A 77 11.33 -2.32 -0.11
C VAL A 77 12.57 -1.44 -0.19
N PRO A 78 12.86 -0.78 -1.32
CA PRO A 78 13.94 0.22 -1.40
C PRO A 78 13.57 1.52 -0.66
N GLU A 79 14.32 1.86 0.41
CA GLU A 79 14.15 3.09 1.21
C GLU A 79 15.38 3.99 1.22
N GLY A 80 16.38 3.67 0.40
CA GLY A 80 17.62 4.41 0.26
C GLY A 80 18.85 3.52 0.19
N ALA A 81 20.01 4.14 -0.06
CA ALA A 81 21.28 3.42 -0.10
C ALA A 81 21.68 2.98 1.32
N ILE A 82 22.15 1.72 1.43
CA ILE A 82 22.58 1.14 2.71
C ILE A 82 24.00 1.61 3.05
N ALA A 83 24.88 1.66 2.07
CA ALA A 83 26.29 2.04 2.25
C ALA A 83 26.82 2.84 1.05
N PRO A 84 27.23 4.12 1.25
CA PRO A 84 26.99 4.92 2.46
C PRO A 84 25.48 5.16 2.69
N PRO A 85 25.02 5.30 3.94
CA PRO A 85 23.60 5.45 4.22
C PRO A 85 23.06 6.76 3.64
N ALA A 86 21.96 6.67 2.87
CA ALA A 86 21.29 7.83 2.27
C ALA A 86 19.78 7.73 2.40
N GLY A 87 19.07 8.86 2.20
CA GLY A 87 17.61 8.92 2.37
C GLY A 87 17.20 8.54 3.80
N HIS A 88 16.17 7.73 3.92
CA HIS A 88 15.64 7.26 5.20
C HIS A 88 16.61 6.34 5.95
N MET A 89 17.57 5.70 5.23
CA MET A 89 18.59 4.85 5.83
C MET A 89 19.55 5.55 6.79
N ARG A 90 19.54 6.88 6.85
CA ARG A 90 20.30 7.65 7.84
C ARG A 90 19.72 7.58 9.26
N PHE A 91 18.53 7.04 9.40
CA PHE A 91 17.77 6.96 10.66
C PHE A 91 17.59 5.52 11.09
N ALA A 92 17.70 5.27 12.40
CA ALA A 92 17.55 3.95 12.97
C ALA A 92 16.17 3.34 12.69
N GLY A 93 16.15 2.05 12.38
CA GLY A 93 14.95 1.27 12.17
C GLY A 93 14.44 1.25 10.72
N THR A 94 14.94 2.12 9.83
CA THR A 94 14.65 1.99 8.40
C THR A 94 15.30 0.72 7.84
N ILE A 95 14.54 -0.03 7.06
CA ILE A 95 15.02 -1.23 6.36
C ILE A 95 14.94 -0.98 4.86
N SER A 96 16.05 -1.18 4.16
CA SER A 96 16.10 -1.05 2.71
C SER A 96 16.69 -2.29 2.07
N ILE A 97 16.17 -2.68 0.91
CA ILE A 97 16.75 -3.73 0.07
C ILE A 97 17.07 -3.16 -1.32
N PRO A 98 17.99 -3.78 -2.08
CA PRO A 98 18.24 -3.40 -3.47
C PRO A 98 16.96 -3.49 -4.31
N ALA A 99 16.77 -2.53 -5.23
CA ALA A 99 15.64 -2.50 -6.14
C ALA A 99 15.44 -3.83 -6.91
N ALA A 100 16.54 -4.44 -7.37
CA ALA A 100 16.48 -5.73 -8.07
C ALA A 100 15.94 -6.87 -7.18
N ALA A 101 16.25 -6.88 -5.89
CA ALA A 101 15.72 -7.87 -4.95
C ALA A 101 14.23 -7.64 -4.71
N PHE A 102 13.80 -6.39 -4.55
CA PHE A 102 12.40 -6.03 -4.44
C PHE A 102 11.59 -6.42 -5.68
N GLU A 103 12.09 -6.08 -6.87
CA GLU A 103 11.44 -6.47 -8.14
C GLU A 103 11.34 -8.00 -8.27
N ALA A 104 12.38 -8.76 -7.87
CA ALA A 104 12.35 -10.22 -7.90
C ALA A 104 11.29 -10.81 -6.93
N VAL A 105 11.09 -10.20 -5.75
CA VAL A 105 10.02 -10.60 -4.83
C VAL A 105 8.65 -10.41 -5.47
N LEU A 106 8.40 -9.25 -6.09
CA LEU A 106 7.12 -8.98 -6.76
C LEU A 106 6.89 -9.93 -7.94
N GLU A 107 7.92 -10.19 -8.75
CA GLU A 107 7.85 -11.14 -9.87
C GLU A 107 7.52 -12.55 -9.40
N GLY A 108 8.22 -13.04 -8.37
CA GLY A 108 8.00 -14.38 -7.80
C GLY A 108 6.61 -14.53 -7.18
N ALA A 109 6.17 -13.53 -6.42
CA ALA A 109 4.83 -13.52 -5.84
C ALA A 109 3.73 -13.54 -6.93
N ALA A 110 3.84 -12.66 -7.93
CA ALA A 110 2.89 -12.59 -9.02
C ALA A 110 2.85 -13.89 -9.86
N ALA A 111 4.01 -14.49 -10.14
CA ALA A 111 4.08 -15.75 -10.84
C ALA A 111 3.40 -16.90 -10.07
N SER A 112 3.59 -16.95 -8.74
CA SER A 112 2.95 -17.93 -7.87
C SER A 112 1.43 -17.75 -7.83
N LEU A 113 0.96 -16.53 -7.67
CA LEU A 113 -0.46 -16.19 -7.66
C LEU A 113 -1.13 -16.56 -8.99
N ARG A 114 -0.48 -16.24 -10.10
CA ARG A 114 -0.94 -16.65 -11.44
C ARG A 114 -1.02 -18.16 -11.59
N GLN A 115 -0.02 -18.91 -11.10
CA GLN A 115 0.00 -20.38 -11.15
C GLN A 115 -1.22 -20.98 -10.44
N HIS A 116 -1.73 -20.31 -9.40
CA HIS A 116 -2.90 -20.75 -8.65
C HIS A 116 -4.24 -20.33 -9.29
N GLY A 117 -4.24 -19.55 -10.37
CA GLY A 117 -5.44 -19.18 -11.12
C GLY A 117 -5.89 -17.75 -10.99
N PHE A 118 -5.13 -16.89 -10.30
CA PHE A 118 -5.38 -15.45 -10.35
C PHE A 118 -5.09 -14.89 -11.75
N ARG A 119 -5.98 -14.03 -12.24
CA ARG A 119 -5.89 -13.42 -13.57
C ARG A 119 -5.45 -11.98 -13.51
N ASP A 120 -5.89 -11.25 -12.50
CA ASP A 120 -5.56 -9.84 -12.30
C ASP A 120 -4.75 -9.69 -11.01
N ILE A 121 -3.47 -9.41 -11.14
CA ILE A 121 -2.54 -9.19 -10.04
C ILE A 121 -2.24 -7.69 -9.96
N ILE A 122 -2.65 -7.03 -8.89
CA ILE A 122 -2.61 -5.58 -8.77
C ILE A 122 -1.69 -5.18 -7.62
N PHE A 123 -0.58 -4.52 -7.94
CA PHE A 123 0.33 -3.94 -6.96
C PHE A 123 -0.23 -2.62 -6.43
N LEU A 124 -0.22 -2.45 -5.11
CA LEU A 124 -0.68 -1.25 -4.40
C LEU A 124 0.46 -0.71 -3.55
N GLY A 125 1.24 0.19 -4.11
CA GLY A 125 2.39 0.79 -3.44
C GLY A 125 2.04 1.98 -2.57
N ASP A 126 2.31 1.88 -1.28
CA ASP A 126 1.96 2.90 -0.28
C ASP A 126 3.05 3.99 -0.09
N HIS A 127 4.15 3.93 -0.85
CA HIS A 127 5.26 4.89 -0.79
C HIS A 127 5.75 5.28 -2.18
N GLY A 128 6.15 6.54 -2.36
CA GLY A 128 6.57 7.09 -3.66
C GLY A 128 7.86 6.52 -4.22
N GLY A 129 8.74 6.02 -3.36
CA GLY A 129 10.11 5.65 -3.72
C GLY A 129 10.22 4.45 -4.66
N TYR A 130 9.23 3.58 -4.72
CA TYR A 130 9.26 2.34 -5.51
C TYR A 130 8.16 2.22 -6.57
N GLN A 131 7.36 3.27 -6.80
CA GLN A 131 6.28 3.26 -7.82
C GLN A 131 6.78 2.85 -9.22
N LYS A 132 7.99 3.30 -9.58
CA LYS A 132 8.62 2.95 -10.85
C LYS A 132 8.99 1.47 -10.94
N ASN A 133 9.41 0.87 -9.84
CA ASN A 133 9.74 -0.55 -9.77
C ASN A 133 8.51 -1.43 -9.98
N GLU A 134 7.39 -1.10 -9.32
CA GLU A 134 6.12 -1.80 -9.53
C GLU A 134 5.68 -1.76 -11.00
N GLN A 135 5.76 -0.59 -11.62
CA GLN A 135 5.43 -0.41 -13.03
C GLN A 135 6.36 -1.23 -13.96
N ASN A 136 7.66 -1.26 -13.67
CA ASN A 136 8.63 -2.05 -14.41
C ASN A 136 8.29 -3.54 -14.32
N VAL A 137 7.99 -4.04 -13.11
CA VAL A 137 7.60 -5.43 -12.87
C VAL A 137 6.32 -5.78 -13.61
N ALA A 138 5.27 -4.98 -13.47
CA ALA A 138 4.00 -5.19 -14.17
C ALA A 138 4.20 -5.26 -15.70
N ASN A 139 4.96 -4.33 -16.26
CA ASN A 139 5.28 -4.29 -17.70
C ASN A 139 6.09 -5.51 -18.15
N LYS A 140 7.07 -5.95 -17.35
CA LYS A 140 7.88 -7.14 -17.61
C LYS A 140 7.03 -8.40 -17.61
N LEU A 141 6.20 -8.58 -16.57
CA LEU A 141 5.31 -9.74 -16.43
C LEU A 141 4.32 -9.81 -17.59
N ASN A 142 3.66 -8.72 -17.95
CA ASN A 142 2.70 -8.68 -19.05
C ASN A 142 3.35 -9.04 -20.39
N ARG A 143 4.59 -8.60 -20.61
CA ARG A 143 5.35 -8.95 -21.83
C ARG A 143 5.71 -10.43 -21.88
N VAL A 144 6.07 -11.04 -20.73
CA VAL A 144 6.39 -12.47 -20.64
C VAL A 144 5.13 -13.31 -20.79
N TRP A 145 4.08 -12.95 -20.06
CA TRP A 145 2.82 -13.71 -20.06
C TRP A 145 2.08 -13.63 -21.40
N GLY A 146 2.11 -12.49 -22.07
CA GLY A 146 1.49 -12.34 -23.40
C GLY A 146 2.12 -13.18 -24.50
N LYS A 147 3.34 -13.74 -24.30
CA LYS A 147 4.03 -14.62 -25.24
C LYS A 147 3.74 -16.11 -25.00
N ALA A 148 3.20 -16.46 -23.85
CA ALA A 148 3.00 -17.87 -23.49
C ALA A 148 1.65 -18.37 -24.03
N ALA A 149 1.69 -19.38 -24.90
CA ALA A 149 0.50 -19.93 -25.55
C ALA A 149 -0.56 -20.50 -24.60
N THR A 150 -0.17 -20.85 -23.38
CA THR A 150 -1.05 -21.43 -22.34
C THR A 150 -1.52 -20.42 -21.30
N ALA A 151 -1.07 -19.18 -21.40
CA ALA A 151 -1.25 -18.14 -20.39
C ALA A 151 -2.33 -17.14 -20.80
N LYS A 152 -3.39 -17.61 -21.40
CA LYS A 152 -4.52 -16.74 -21.76
C LYS A 152 -4.99 -16.04 -20.48
N ASP A 153 -4.93 -14.70 -20.50
CA ASP A 153 -5.69 -13.76 -19.67
C ASP A 153 -5.13 -13.34 -18.29
N ALA A 154 -3.92 -13.71 -17.88
CA ALA A 154 -3.35 -13.11 -16.66
C ALA A 154 -2.61 -11.81 -16.96
N ARG A 155 -2.85 -10.77 -16.14
CA ARG A 155 -2.21 -9.45 -16.22
C ARG A 155 -1.76 -8.97 -14.85
N ALA A 156 -0.63 -8.26 -14.84
CA ALA A 156 -0.14 -7.53 -13.70
C ALA A 156 -0.34 -6.02 -13.91
N TYR A 157 -0.68 -5.32 -12.85
CA TYR A 157 -0.91 -3.88 -12.87
C TYR A 157 -0.18 -3.22 -11.71
N ALA A 158 0.44 -2.08 -11.93
CA ALA A 158 0.84 -1.14 -10.89
C ALA A 158 -0.26 -0.07 -10.81
N LEU A 159 -0.97 -0.01 -9.70
CA LEU A 159 -2.07 0.95 -9.51
C LEU A 159 -1.51 2.25 -8.93
N LEU A 160 -0.95 3.09 -9.78
CA LEU A 160 -0.33 4.35 -9.36
C LEU A 160 -1.34 5.32 -8.73
N ASP A 161 -2.60 5.31 -9.20
CA ASP A 161 -3.69 6.11 -8.62
C ASP A 161 -3.83 5.92 -7.10
N TYR A 162 -3.47 4.73 -6.58
CA TYR A 162 -3.52 4.43 -5.15
C TYR A 162 -2.63 5.40 -4.34
N TYR A 163 -1.43 5.69 -4.82
CA TYR A 163 -0.51 6.62 -4.18
C TYR A 163 -0.76 8.07 -4.62
N ASP A 164 -0.95 8.33 -5.90
CA ASP A 164 -1.05 9.66 -6.49
C ASP A 164 -2.20 10.49 -5.90
N ILE A 165 -3.30 9.84 -5.52
CA ILE A 165 -4.44 10.53 -4.90
C ILE A 165 -4.07 11.16 -3.55
N THR A 166 -3.11 10.58 -2.83
CA THR A 166 -2.62 11.12 -1.56
C THR A 166 -1.76 12.36 -1.76
N GLN A 167 -1.10 12.47 -2.91
CA GLN A 167 -0.24 13.60 -3.30
C GLN A 167 -0.99 14.71 -4.06
N SER A 168 -2.25 14.49 -4.37
CA SER A 168 -3.07 15.40 -5.17
C SER A 168 -4.36 15.80 -4.45
N ALA A 169 -5.45 15.07 -4.65
CA ALA A 169 -6.76 15.45 -4.11
C ALA A 169 -6.80 15.48 -2.58
N TYR A 170 -6.08 14.60 -1.89
CA TYR A 170 -6.02 14.65 -0.43
C TYR A 170 -5.32 15.92 0.07
N ILE A 171 -4.18 16.30 -0.53
CA ILE A 171 -3.50 17.56 -0.21
C ILE A 171 -4.43 18.75 -0.47
N ALA A 172 -5.13 18.76 -1.62
CA ALA A 172 -6.09 19.83 -1.94
C ALA A 172 -7.23 19.93 -0.91
N GLU A 173 -7.73 18.81 -0.42
CA GLU A 173 -8.76 18.77 0.63
C GLU A 173 -8.25 19.30 1.98
N LEU A 174 -7.00 19.02 2.35
CA LEU A 174 -6.38 19.60 3.54
C LEU A 174 -6.20 21.12 3.41
N GLN A 175 -5.76 21.58 2.24
CA GLN A 175 -5.60 23.02 1.95
C GLN A 175 -6.92 23.79 2.01
N LYS A 176 -8.01 23.23 1.47
CA LYS A 176 -9.37 23.80 1.59
C LYS A 176 -9.83 23.96 3.03
N ARG A 177 -9.29 23.16 3.95
CA ARG A 177 -9.56 23.22 5.40
C ARG A 177 -8.62 24.14 6.15
N GLY A 178 -7.80 24.92 5.44
CA GLY A 178 -6.92 25.93 6.02
C GLY A 178 -5.58 25.38 6.54
N HIS A 179 -5.15 24.21 6.05
CA HIS A 179 -3.82 23.72 6.33
C HIS A 179 -2.84 24.18 5.25
N SER A 180 -1.73 24.74 5.67
CA SER A 180 -0.68 25.21 4.74
C SER A 180 0.12 24.03 4.16
N SER A 181 0.73 24.24 2.99
CA SER A 181 1.64 23.25 2.40
C SER A 181 2.82 22.91 3.32
N ALA A 182 3.26 23.85 4.15
CA ALA A 182 4.33 23.64 5.11
C ALA A 182 3.91 22.68 6.26
N GLU A 183 2.66 22.75 6.72
CA GLU A 183 2.11 21.83 7.73
C GLU A 183 1.86 20.45 7.13
N ILE A 184 1.19 20.41 5.96
CA ILE A 184 0.88 19.14 5.26
C ILE A 184 2.15 18.34 5.07
N GLY A 185 3.20 19.02 4.57
CA GLY A 185 4.53 18.48 4.46
C GLY A 185 4.70 17.43 3.35
N LEU A 186 5.92 16.91 3.28
CA LEU A 186 6.31 15.87 2.32
C LEU A 186 6.60 14.54 3.01
N HIS A 187 6.80 14.55 4.34
CA HIS A 187 7.14 13.36 5.10
C HIS A 187 6.94 13.59 6.60
N ALA A 188 6.23 12.68 7.25
CA ALA A 188 5.89 12.72 8.68
C ALA A 188 5.21 14.04 9.13
N GLY A 189 4.59 14.77 8.20
CA GLY A 189 3.82 15.97 8.47
C GLY A 189 2.35 15.65 8.79
N LEU A 190 1.50 16.69 8.69
CA LEU A 190 0.07 16.59 8.99
C LEU A 190 -0.62 15.48 8.18
N ALA A 191 -0.33 15.36 6.89
CA ALA A 191 -0.97 14.36 6.04
C ALA A 191 -0.66 12.93 6.49
N ASP A 192 0.62 12.61 6.72
CA ASP A 192 1.04 11.28 7.19
C ASP A 192 0.48 10.96 8.57
N ALA A 193 0.57 11.89 9.52
CA ALA A 193 0.08 11.69 10.87
C ALA A 193 -1.45 11.50 10.91
N ALA A 194 -2.20 12.29 10.14
CA ALA A 194 -3.64 12.18 10.04
C ALA A 194 -4.06 10.81 9.47
N LEU A 195 -3.43 10.37 8.37
CA LEU A 195 -3.66 9.04 7.80
C LEU A 195 -3.40 7.94 8.83
N MET A 196 -2.33 8.06 9.62
CA MET A 196 -2.02 7.05 10.64
C MET A 196 -2.98 7.09 11.83
N LEU A 197 -3.39 8.27 12.29
CA LEU A 197 -4.42 8.39 13.33
C LEU A 197 -5.75 7.74 12.90
N ALA A 198 -6.08 7.81 11.62
CA ALA A 198 -7.28 7.20 11.06
C ALA A 198 -7.13 5.69 10.77
N THR A 199 -5.90 5.21 10.60
CA THR A 199 -5.59 3.80 10.32
C THR A 199 -5.43 3.01 11.59
N ASP A 200 -4.49 3.44 12.44
CA ASP A 200 -4.18 2.86 13.74
C ASP A 200 -3.56 3.93 14.66
N PRO A 201 -4.35 4.56 15.53
CA PRO A 201 -3.87 5.62 16.41
C PRO A 201 -2.81 5.14 17.41
N SER A 202 -2.70 3.84 17.70
CA SER A 202 -1.68 3.30 18.60
C SER A 202 -0.26 3.45 18.04
N LEU A 203 -0.13 3.63 16.74
CA LEU A 203 1.14 3.86 16.05
C LEU A 203 1.57 5.34 16.01
N VAL A 204 0.76 6.24 16.56
CA VAL A 204 1.07 7.66 16.70
C VAL A 204 1.26 8.01 18.17
N ARG A 205 2.33 8.70 18.50
CA ARG A 205 2.63 9.19 19.86
C ARG A 205 1.94 10.52 20.10
N SER A 206 0.60 10.50 20.14
CA SER A 206 -0.27 11.69 20.10
C SER A 206 0.05 12.69 21.22
N GLU A 207 0.27 12.23 22.46
CA GLU A 207 0.65 13.08 23.59
C GLU A 207 1.99 13.80 23.35
N ALA A 208 3.00 13.04 22.89
CA ALA A 208 4.30 13.60 22.59
C ALA A 208 4.25 14.53 21.37
N MET A 209 3.39 14.23 20.39
CA MET A 209 3.17 15.08 19.22
C MET A 209 2.51 16.41 19.57
N ALA A 210 1.58 16.41 20.54
CA ALA A 210 0.86 17.59 20.97
C ALA A 210 1.70 18.52 21.87
N HIS A 211 2.55 17.96 22.71
CA HIS A 211 3.24 18.69 23.78
C HIS A 211 4.77 18.65 23.69
N GLY A 212 5.31 17.81 22.81
CA GLY A 212 6.76 17.64 22.63
C GLY A 212 7.39 18.70 21.75
N PRO A 213 8.70 18.63 21.56
CA PRO A 213 9.44 19.52 20.67
C PRO A 213 8.99 19.34 19.23
N LYS A 214 9.01 20.41 18.46
CA LYS A 214 8.67 20.40 17.03
C LYS A 214 9.83 19.74 16.25
N PRO A 215 9.64 18.56 15.66
CA PRO A 215 10.71 17.92 14.91
C PRO A 215 10.93 18.60 13.56
N GLY A 216 12.15 18.49 13.05
CA GLY A 216 12.55 19.07 11.77
C GLY A 216 13.30 18.10 10.86
N VAL A 217 13.99 18.63 9.86
CA VAL A 217 14.74 17.85 8.88
C VAL A 217 15.83 16.99 9.54
N ALA A 218 16.42 17.47 10.64
CA ALA A 218 17.40 16.70 11.39
C ALA A 218 16.79 15.43 12.03
N ASP A 219 15.49 15.45 12.33
CA ASP A 219 14.73 14.34 12.88
C ASP A 219 14.04 13.52 11.77
N GLY A 220 14.32 13.83 10.50
CA GLY A 220 13.72 13.18 9.35
C GLY A 220 12.30 13.66 9.02
N VAL A 221 11.85 14.81 9.51
CA VAL A 221 10.51 15.35 9.30
C VAL A 221 10.53 16.51 8.31
N ARG A 222 9.57 16.53 7.39
CA ARG A 222 9.31 17.63 6.46
C ARG A 222 7.82 17.97 6.48
N GLY A 223 7.37 18.64 7.52
CA GLY A 223 5.99 19.01 7.76
C GLY A 223 5.76 19.33 9.23
N ASP A 224 4.50 19.47 9.62
CA ASP A 224 4.10 19.71 11.00
C ASP A 224 2.85 18.87 11.33
N ALA A 225 3.02 17.85 12.15
CA ALA A 225 1.94 16.94 12.50
C ALA A 225 1.02 17.42 13.63
N THR A 226 1.34 18.55 14.29
CA THR A 226 0.67 19.01 15.53
C THR A 226 -0.86 19.15 15.39
N ARG A 227 -1.36 19.52 14.22
CA ARG A 227 -2.79 19.67 13.95
C ARG A 227 -3.43 18.46 13.25
N ALA A 228 -2.73 17.33 13.17
CA ALA A 228 -3.27 16.13 12.58
C ALA A 228 -4.39 15.54 13.44
N THR A 229 -5.47 15.10 12.79
CA THR A 229 -6.59 14.41 13.45
C THR A 229 -7.01 13.18 12.64
N ALA A 230 -7.67 12.24 13.32
CA ALA A 230 -8.21 11.05 12.64
C ALA A 230 -9.27 11.42 11.58
N GLU A 231 -10.08 12.46 11.83
CA GLU A 231 -11.09 12.94 10.88
C GLU A 231 -10.47 13.42 9.56
N LEU A 232 -9.35 14.15 9.64
CA LEU A 232 -8.60 14.56 8.45
C LEU A 232 -8.05 13.34 7.71
N GLY A 233 -7.56 12.34 8.46
CA GLY A 233 -7.07 11.09 7.89
C GLY A 233 -8.15 10.26 7.21
N GLN A 234 -9.36 10.21 7.77
CA GLN A 234 -10.50 9.50 7.16
C GLN A 234 -10.86 10.04 5.77
N ILE A 235 -10.66 11.35 5.53
CA ILE A 235 -10.83 11.94 4.19
C ILE A 235 -9.85 11.30 3.20
N GLY A 236 -8.56 11.22 3.59
CA GLY A 236 -7.53 10.61 2.75
C GLY A 236 -7.77 9.13 2.50
N ILE A 237 -8.10 8.36 3.54
CA ILE A 237 -8.45 6.93 3.42
C ILE A 237 -9.63 6.75 2.45
N LYS A 238 -10.69 7.53 2.62
CA LYS A 238 -11.86 7.43 1.73
C LYS A 238 -11.51 7.73 0.29
N LEU A 239 -10.75 8.80 0.02
CA LEU A 239 -10.29 9.16 -1.32
C LEU A 239 -9.44 8.03 -1.92
N GLN A 240 -8.50 7.50 -1.17
CA GLN A 240 -7.59 6.46 -1.62
C GLN A 240 -8.34 5.16 -1.96
N VAL A 241 -9.26 4.74 -1.10
CA VAL A 241 -10.08 3.54 -1.32
C VAL A 241 -11.02 3.72 -2.52
N ASP A 242 -11.77 4.83 -2.58
CA ASP A 242 -12.78 5.02 -3.62
C ASP A 242 -12.14 5.19 -5.01
N THR A 243 -11.03 5.94 -5.10
CA THR A 243 -10.26 6.10 -6.35
C THR A 243 -9.71 4.75 -6.82
N SER A 244 -9.11 3.98 -5.92
CA SER A 244 -8.56 2.66 -6.24
C SER A 244 -9.65 1.70 -6.72
N VAL A 245 -10.78 1.64 -6.04
CA VAL A 245 -11.92 0.81 -6.48
C VAL A 245 -12.41 1.19 -7.86
N ALA A 246 -12.54 2.49 -8.15
CA ALA A 246 -12.97 2.98 -9.46
C ALA A 246 -11.96 2.60 -10.56
N ALA A 247 -10.67 2.84 -10.32
CA ALA A 247 -9.60 2.52 -11.27
C ALA A 247 -9.51 1.00 -11.53
N ILE A 248 -9.57 0.17 -10.48
CA ILE A 248 -9.55 -1.29 -10.64
C ILE A 248 -10.75 -1.77 -11.45
N ARG A 249 -11.96 -1.27 -11.17
CA ARG A 249 -13.15 -1.63 -11.98
C ARG A 249 -12.97 -1.30 -13.46
N GLN A 250 -12.36 -0.16 -13.77
CA GLN A 250 -12.05 0.20 -15.19
C GLN A 250 -11.02 -0.75 -15.81
N LEU A 251 -9.97 -1.14 -15.08
CA LEU A 251 -8.99 -2.12 -15.56
C LEU A 251 -9.64 -3.46 -15.87
N LEU A 252 -10.48 -3.97 -14.97
CA LEU A 252 -11.16 -5.26 -15.13
C LEU A 252 -12.22 -5.27 -16.27
N GLN A 253 -12.76 -4.10 -16.64
CA GLN A 253 -13.70 -4.00 -17.78
C GLN A 253 -12.97 -4.05 -19.14
N ARG A 254 -11.74 -3.55 -19.22
CA ARG A 254 -10.95 -3.54 -20.49
C ARG A 254 -10.39 -4.91 -20.87
N THR A 255 -10.47 -5.87 -19.97
CA THR A 255 -9.94 -7.24 -20.17
C THR A 255 -11.03 -8.27 -20.50
N LYS A 256 -12.28 -7.85 -20.54
CA LYS A 256 -13.41 -8.64 -21.05
C LYS A 256 -13.65 -8.32 -22.52
#